data_98b129f0540c3b57a6396b7b729f0acd
#
_entry.id   98b129f0540c3b57a6396b7b729f0acd
#
_cell.length_a   1.000
_cell.length_b   1.000
_cell.length_c   1.000
_cell.angle_alpha   90.00
_cell.angle_beta   90.00
_cell.angle_gamma   90.00
#
_symmetry.space_group_name_H-M   'P 1'
#
loop_
_entity.id
_entity.type
_entity.pdbx_description
1 polymer ?
#
loop_
_entity_poly.entity_id
_entity_poly.type
_entity_poly.pdbx_seq_one_letter_code
_entity_poly.pdbx_strand_id
1 'polypeptide(L)'
;MENQGDMQSRKKAAVIYFLAAFFIACIGIAGANYLKGELGLSAEELVKKVELTVEIAVLLGIAIAVRHLLKKRNRKIAGIIVLLFVAGVFSWQNSGIWQESQLKPQRLETPESEFDRYDIKDGHFTVAEANANIVKEINVDYLDNVTVHFSKPVAQKVIVRVLYETKTQHGFDNKTRKMRVKVHKGETVGCVSMKVKDVTRIKIGIGRKIGTQFDYGYTEINGNYAARMHQKKVSMVKYFVFFMLIPAGYFILAAGKKWQEKTDKNICLRILSFPFGFITILSLFATFLVVNLVEWVKMTCGNVSFSIILLQLTSPIKGTDSGIINSIIKTAVVPPVLLAVAAVLCYLFIVRGMYALEDLPVKKIPRWSKICIEVVMVVFFLHTVQVQGTEIGMWDYIQSVRESSDFYEKEYVNPAKVKMTFPKEKKNLIYIFMESMESSYADKEDGGTMDDNYIPNLTKLARENVQFTDKKDGKVGGPVCLEATAYTAGGLVAQTSAINLKVMNSGAVSDSFLPNLTALGDILNKQGYNQMFLCGSDGDFAGRDAYFKTHKDYQIEDYK
;
A
#
# COMPACT_ATOMS: atom_id res chain seq x y z
N MET A 1 -35.83 -30.53 38.62
CA MET A 1 -36.14 -30.97 37.24
C MET A 1 -36.34 -29.70 36.42
N GLU A 2 -35.33 -29.28 35.68
CA GLU A 2 -35.45 -28.16 34.73
C GLU A 2 -36.37 -28.63 33.59
N ASN A 3 -37.40 -27.85 33.31
CA ASN A 3 -38.43 -28.22 32.33
C ASN A 3 -37.76 -28.36 30.94
N GLN A 4 -37.81 -29.55 30.33
CA GLN A 4 -37.19 -29.82 29.01
C GLN A 4 -37.61 -28.78 27.96
N GLY A 5 -38.81 -28.19 28.09
CA GLY A 5 -39.31 -27.13 27.24
C GLY A 5 -38.53 -25.82 27.37
N ASP A 6 -38.08 -25.44 28.57
CA ASP A 6 -37.31 -24.22 28.81
C ASP A 6 -35.90 -24.34 28.22
N MET A 7 -35.23 -25.49 28.36
CA MET A 7 -33.91 -25.73 27.76
C MET A 7 -33.96 -25.74 26.22
N GLN A 8 -35.04 -26.23 25.62
CA GLN A 8 -35.19 -26.21 24.15
C GLN A 8 -35.45 -24.78 23.63
N SER A 9 -36.25 -23.99 24.37
CA SER A 9 -36.48 -22.58 24.07
C SER A 9 -35.18 -21.77 24.12
N ARG A 10 -34.35 -21.97 25.15
CA ARG A 10 -33.03 -21.29 25.29
C ARG A 10 -32.07 -21.67 24.19
N LYS A 11 -32.01 -22.94 23.76
CA LYS A 11 -31.19 -23.36 22.60
C LYS A 11 -31.64 -22.70 21.31
N LYS A 12 -32.95 -22.58 21.06
CA LYS A 12 -33.51 -21.85 19.91
C LYS A 12 -33.12 -20.37 19.96
N ALA A 13 -33.26 -19.72 21.12
CA ALA A 13 -32.86 -18.33 21.30
C ALA A 13 -31.34 -18.10 21.03
N ALA A 14 -30.47 -19.01 21.49
CA ALA A 14 -29.04 -18.94 21.23
C ALA A 14 -28.71 -19.02 19.73
N VAL A 15 -29.38 -19.95 19.02
CA VAL A 15 -29.21 -20.05 17.55
C VAL A 15 -29.61 -18.75 16.85
N ILE A 16 -30.74 -18.15 17.25
CA ILE A 16 -31.20 -16.87 16.70
C ILE A 16 -30.16 -15.77 16.94
N TYR A 17 -29.58 -15.68 18.13
CA TYR A 17 -28.52 -14.69 18.42
C TYR A 17 -27.27 -14.90 17.56
N PHE A 18 -26.81 -16.14 17.36
CA PHE A 18 -25.65 -16.42 16.52
C PHE A 18 -25.90 -16.13 15.03
N LEU A 19 -27.13 -16.49 14.55
CA LEU A 19 -27.52 -16.12 13.18
C LEU A 19 -27.60 -14.59 13.00
N ALA A 20 -28.16 -13.87 13.96
CA ALA A 20 -28.20 -12.41 13.92
C ALA A 20 -26.80 -11.80 13.88
N ALA A 21 -25.87 -12.30 14.71
CA ALA A 21 -24.47 -11.85 14.67
C ALA A 21 -23.83 -12.10 13.29
N PHE A 22 -24.06 -13.26 12.69
CA PHE A 22 -23.57 -13.60 11.36
C PHE A 22 -24.12 -12.64 10.28
N PHE A 23 -25.44 -12.41 10.25
CA PHE A 23 -26.04 -11.49 9.29
C PHE A 23 -25.56 -10.05 9.47
N ILE A 24 -25.40 -9.58 10.71
CA ILE A 24 -24.85 -8.24 11.01
C ILE A 24 -23.41 -8.13 10.46
N ALA A 25 -22.57 -9.16 10.64
CA ALA A 25 -21.22 -9.17 10.10
C ALA A 25 -21.22 -9.09 8.56
N CYS A 26 -22.05 -9.91 7.90
CA CYS A 26 -22.20 -9.89 6.45
C CYS A 26 -22.68 -8.53 5.93
N ILE A 27 -23.69 -7.93 6.56
CA ILE A 27 -24.23 -6.62 6.17
C ILE A 27 -23.17 -5.51 6.39
N GLY A 28 -22.45 -5.53 7.51
CA GLY A 28 -21.40 -4.57 7.80
C GLY A 28 -20.27 -4.62 6.77
N ILE A 29 -19.80 -5.83 6.41
CA ILE A 29 -18.78 -6.06 5.40
C ILE A 29 -19.27 -5.64 4.02
N ALA A 30 -20.48 -6.03 3.62
CA ALA A 30 -21.07 -5.68 2.33
C ALA A 30 -21.27 -4.17 2.20
N GLY A 31 -21.81 -3.51 3.23
CA GLY A 31 -22.02 -2.06 3.25
C GLY A 31 -20.72 -1.28 3.16
N ALA A 32 -19.69 -1.67 3.91
CA ALA A 32 -18.37 -1.04 3.86
C ALA A 32 -17.73 -1.18 2.47
N ASN A 33 -17.82 -2.35 1.84
CA ASN A 33 -17.27 -2.57 0.50
C ASN A 33 -18.09 -1.88 -0.60
N TYR A 34 -19.41 -1.78 -0.46
CA TYR A 34 -20.26 -1.00 -1.38
C TYR A 34 -19.82 0.47 -1.43
N LEU A 35 -19.57 1.09 -0.27
CA LEU A 35 -19.07 2.47 -0.20
C LEU A 35 -17.66 2.62 -0.78
N LYS A 36 -16.86 1.57 -0.75
CA LYS A 36 -15.54 1.51 -1.40
C LYS A 36 -15.60 1.15 -2.88
N GLY A 37 -16.72 0.72 -3.39
CA GLY A 37 -16.89 0.27 -4.79
C GLY A 37 -16.52 1.34 -5.82
N GLU A 38 -16.65 2.60 -5.48
CA GLU A 38 -16.16 3.73 -6.30
C GLU A 38 -14.62 3.73 -6.44
N LEU A 39 -13.90 3.01 -5.57
CA LEU A 39 -12.46 2.81 -5.61
C LEU A 39 -12.03 1.54 -6.38
N GLY A 40 -12.96 0.83 -7.02
CA GLY A 40 -12.66 -0.31 -7.89
C GLY A 40 -12.37 -1.63 -7.17
N LEU A 41 -12.85 -1.82 -5.92
CA LEU A 41 -12.77 -3.11 -5.23
C LEU A 41 -13.54 -4.18 -6.00
N SER A 42 -12.87 -5.30 -6.31
CA SER A 42 -13.45 -6.38 -7.07
C SER A 42 -14.49 -7.17 -6.27
N ALA A 43 -15.48 -7.74 -6.98
CA ALA A 43 -16.43 -8.67 -6.38
C ALA A 43 -15.73 -9.88 -5.73
N GLU A 44 -14.57 -10.30 -6.23
CA GLU A 44 -13.75 -11.39 -5.70
C GLU A 44 -13.24 -11.10 -4.27
N GLU A 45 -12.85 -9.85 -3.97
CA GLU A 45 -12.41 -9.47 -2.62
C GLU A 45 -13.57 -9.45 -1.62
N LEU A 46 -14.77 -9.04 -2.05
CA LEU A 46 -15.97 -9.12 -1.23
C LEU A 46 -16.29 -10.56 -0.87
N VAL A 47 -16.29 -11.47 -1.85
CA VAL A 47 -16.55 -12.91 -1.66
C VAL A 47 -15.56 -13.49 -0.65
N LYS A 48 -14.26 -13.24 -0.78
CA LYS A 48 -13.24 -13.72 0.17
C LYS A 48 -13.50 -13.26 1.62
N LYS A 49 -13.93 -12.01 1.81
CA LYS A 49 -14.25 -11.48 3.15
C LYS A 49 -15.50 -12.14 3.75
N VAL A 50 -16.49 -12.43 2.92
CA VAL A 50 -17.69 -13.17 3.35
C VAL A 50 -17.34 -14.62 3.67
N GLU A 51 -16.56 -15.30 2.84
CA GLU A 51 -16.05 -16.66 3.10
C GLU A 51 -15.35 -16.75 4.45
N LEU A 52 -14.42 -15.85 4.75
CA LEU A 52 -13.72 -15.80 6.04
C LEU A 52 -14.69 -15.63 7.21
N THR A 53 -15.75 -14.83 7.04
CA THR A 53 -16.78 -14.65 8.08
C THR A 53 -17.57 -15.95 8.32
N VAL A 54 -17.89 -16.69 7.26
CA VAL A 54 -18.55 -18.01 7.35
C VAL A 54 -17.67 -19.03 8.06
N GLU A 55 -16.38 -19.09 7.71
CA GLU A 55 -15.41 -20.00 8.34
C GLU A 55 -15.28 -19.75 9.85
N ILE A 56 -15.21 -18.48 10.26
CA ILE A 56 -15.22 -18.07 11.67
C ILE A 56 -16.50 -18.53 12.36
N ALA A 57 -17.67 -18.33 11.76
CA ALA A 57 -18.96 -18.73 12.32
C ALA A 57 -19.07 -20.26 12.48
N VAL A 58 -18.57 -21.03 11.52
CA VAL A 58 -18.52 -22.50 11.58
C VAL A 58 -17.66 -22.99 12.74
N LEU A 59 -16.45 -22.44 12.92
CA LEU A 59 -15.56 -22.81 14.02
C LEU A 59 -16.16 -22.48 15.38
N LEU A 60 -16.79 -21.32 15.50
CA LEU A 60 -17.50 -20.95 16.73
C LEU A 60 -18.69 -21.89 17.00
N GLY A 61 -19.47 -22.24 15.97
CA GLY A 61 -20.56 -23.19 16.06
C GLY A 61 -20.10 -24.57 16.54
N ILE A 62 -19.01 -25.10 16.01
CA ILE A 62 -18.40 -26.37 16.45
C ILE A 62 -17.96 -26.27 17.92
N ALA A 63 -17.28 -25.18 18.31
CA ALA A 63 -16.82 -24.98 19.69
C ALA A 63 -18.01 -24.98 20.69
N ILE A 64 -19.11 -24.31 20.34
CA ILE A 64 -20.36 -24.30 21.11
C ILE A 64 -20.93 -25.69 21.21
N ALA A 65 -21.01 -26.42 20.09
CA ALA A 65 -21.53 -27.80 20.06
C ALA A 65 -20.70 -28.75 20.94
N VAL A 66 -19.36 -28.66 20.85
CA VAL A 66 -18.44 -29.46 21.70
C VAL A 66 -18.69 -29.22 23.17
N ARG A 67 -18.96 -27.99 23.58
CA ARG A 67 -19.18 -27.65 24.98
C ARG A 67 -20.59 -28.08 25.48
N HIS A 68 -21.64 -27.77 24.73
CA HIS A 68 -23.00 -27.83 25.20
C HIS A 68 -23.78 -29.08 24.75
N LEU A 69 -23.50 -29.59 23.55
CA LEU A 69 -24.24 -30.73 22.99
C LEU A 69 -23.61 -32.08 23.30
N LEU A 70 -22.27 -32.11 23.46
CA LEU A 70 -21.55 -33.37 23.69
C LEU A 70 -21.36 -33.62 25.18
N LYS A 71 -22.22 -34.46 25.77
CA LYS A 71 -22.21 -34.77 27.22
C LYS A 71 -21.07 -35.72 27.62
N LYS A 72 -20.75 -36.74 26.82
CA LYS A 72 -19.74 -37.76 27.14
C LYS A 72 -18.32 -37.28 26.81
N ARG A 73 -17.33 -37.59 27.68
CA ARG A 73 -15.92 -37.20 27.53
C ARG A 73 -15.34 -37.58 26.16
N ASN A 74 -15.56 -38.81 25.71
CA ASN A 74 -15.04 -39.29 24.43
C ASN A 74 -15.64 -38.51 23.23
N ARG A 75 -16.93 -38.12 23.30
CA ARG A 75 -17.56 -37.28 22.27
C ARG A 75 -17.01 -35.85 22.27
N LYS A 76 -16.66 -35.28 23.44
CA LYS A 76 -15.97 -33.98 23.52
C LYS A 76 -14.59 -34.04 22.88
N ILE A 77 -13.81 -35.09 23.13
CA ILE A 77 -12.51 -35.31 22.50
C ILE A 77 -12.66 -35.39 20.98
N ALA A 78 -13.61 -36.20 20.49
CA ALA A 78 -13.91 -36.30 19.07
C ALA A 78 -14.31 -34.92 18.47
N GLY A 79 -15.11 -34.14 19.17
CA GLY A 79 -15.51 -32.80 18.76
C GLY A 79 -14.32 -31.81 18.68
N ILE A 80 -13.35 -31.91 19.61
CA ILE A 80 -12.11 -31.11 19.56
C ILE A 80 -11.26 -31.52 18.35
N ILE A 81 -11.17 -32.82 18.06
CA ILE A 81 -10.45 -33.33 16.87
C ILE A 81 -11.08 -32.77 15.59
N VAL A 82 -12.44 -32.78 15.50
CA VAL A 82 -13.14 -32.19 14.36
C VAL A 82 -12.85 -30.69 14.23
N LEU A 83 -12.84 -29.95 15.35
CA LEU A 83 -12.53 -28.53 15.37
C LEU A 83 -11.11 -28.25 14.86
N LEU A 84 -10.13 -29.03 15.30
CA LEU A 84 -8.72 -28.93 14.83
C LEU A 84 -8.61 -29.25 13.34
N PHE A 85 -9.34 -30.27 12.89
CA PHE A 85 -9.35 -30.67 11.48
C PHE A 85 -9.96 -29.58 10.59
N VAL A 86 -11.12 -29.03 10.97
CA VAL A 86 -11.80 -27.96 10.21
C VAL A 86 -10.95 -26.69 10.18
N ALA A 87 -10.34 -26.31 11.31
CA ALA A 87 -9.40 -25.18 11.34
C ALA A 87 -8.19 -25.43 10.43
N GLY A 88 -7.70 -26.66 10.36
CA GLY A 88 -6.63 -27.07 9.44
C GLY A 88 -7.04 -26.92 7.97
N VAL A 89 -8.24 -27.38 7.61
CA VAL A 89 -8.79 -27.26 6.24
C VAL A 89 -8.92 -25.80 5.82
N PHE A 90 -9.53 -24.96 6.68
CA PHE A 90 -9.66 -23.53 6.39
C PHE A 90 -8.30 -22.83 6.29
N SER A 91 -7.34 -23.20 7.13
CA SER A 91 -5.97 -22.67 7.06
C SER A 91 -5.27 -23.05 5.77
N TRP A 92 -5.45 -24.28 5.32
CA TRP A 92 -4.91 -24.79 4.06
C TRP A 92 -5.54 -24.04 2.87
N GLN A 93 -6.86 -23.85 2.84
CA GLN A 93 -7.60 -23.13 1.81
C GLN A 93 -7.13 -21.66 1.72
N ASN A 94 -7.11 -20.93 2.86
CA ASN A 94 -6.73 -19.52 2.90
C ASN A 94 -5.22 -19.29 2.66
N SER A 95 -4.37 -20.28 2.91
CA SER A 95 -2.93 -20.15 2.67
C SER A 95 -2.53 -20.08 1.19
N GLY A 96 -3.40 -20.56 0.30
CA GLY A 96 -3.10 -20.70 -1.13
C GLY A 96 -2.07 -21.79 -1.45
N ILE A 97 -1.83 -22.75 -0.54
CA ILE A 97 -0.90 -23.89 -0.77
C ILE A 97 -1.34 -24.72 -1.97
N TRP A 98 -2.66 -24.94 -2.12
CA TRP A 98 -3.19 -25.72 -3.25
C TRP A 98 -2.84 -25.07 -4.59
N GLN A 99 -3.15 -23.77 -4.75
CA GLN A 99 -2.81 -23.04 -5.97
C GLN A 99 -1.30 -23.08 -6.22
N GLU A 100 -0.49 -22.87 -5.17
CA GLU A 100 0.96 -22.92 -5.26
C GLU A 100 1.48 -24.31 -5.65
N SER A 101 0.86 -25.38 -5.16
CA SER A 101 1.27 -26.77 -5.48
C SER A 101 1.08 -27.12 -6.95
N GLN A 102 0.18 -26.43 -7.65
CA GLN A 102 -0.05 -26.59 -9.09
C GLN A 102 0.98 -25.83 -9.93
N LEU A 103 1.66 -24.83 -9.36
CA LEU A 103 2.65 -24.00 -10.05
C LEU A 103 4.05 -24.62 -9.95
N LYS A 104 4.23 -25.77 -10.61
CA LYS A 104 5.55 -26.43 -10.66
C LYS A 104 6.50 -25.63 -11.56
N PRO A 105 7.79 -25.59 -11.24
CA PRO A 105 8.80 -25.05 -12.13
C PRO A 105 8.78 -25.78 -13.46
N GLN A 106 8.77 -25.04 -14.55
CA GLN A 106 8.87 -25.58 -15.89
C GLN A 106 10.05 -24.94 -16.60
N ARG A 107 11.02 -25.77 -17.00
CA ARG A 107 12.13 -25.35 -17.83
C ARG A 107 11.64 -25.15 -19.27
N LEU A 108 11.95 -24.00 -19.84
CA LEU A 108 11.64 -23.71 -21.23
C LEU A 108 12.80 -24.17 -22.11
N GLU A 109 12.52 -25.02 -23.08
CA GLU A 109 13.48 -25.34 -24.12
C GLU A 109 13.68 -24.10 -25.00
N THR A 110 14.92 -23.64 -25.11
CA THR A 110 15.30 -22.43 -25.86
C THR A 110 16.52 -22.76 -26.73
N PRO A 111 16.31 -23.38 -27.91
CA PRO A 111 17.38 -23.59 -28.86
C PRO A 111 17.95 -22.25 -29.37
N GLU A 112 19.22 -22.23 -29.74
CA GLU A 112 19.92 -21.01 -30.18
C GLU A 112 19.23 -20.34 -31.35
N SER A 113 18.54 -21.08 -32.21
CA SER A 113 17.77 -20.53 -33.35
C SER A 113 16.61 -19.62 -32.97
N GLU A 114 16.14 -19.63 -31.73
CA GLU A 114 15.06 -18.79 -31.25
C GLU A 114 15.53 -17.43 -30.67
N PHE A 115 16.85 -17.24 -30.57
CA PHE A 115 17.44 -15.99 -30.11
C PHE A 115 17.47 -14.97 -31.27
N ASP A 116 16.44 -14.17 -31.37
CA ASP A 116 16.34 -13.12 -32.38
C ASP A 116 17.28 -11.94 -32.02
N ARG A 117 18.15 -11.55 -32.98
CA ARG A 117 19.11 -10.44 -32.89
C ARG A 117 20.20 -10.60 -31.82
N TYR A 118 20.63 -11.85 -31.63
CA TYR A 118 21.83 -12.16 -30.87
C TYR A 118 22.89 -12.79 -31.79
N ASP A 119 24.16 -12.40 -31.61
CA ASP A 119 25.31 -13.13 -32.14
C ASP A 119 25.70 -14.19 -31.13
N ILE A 120 25.78 -15.44 -31.57
CA ILE A 120 26.10 -16.59 -30.73
C ILE A 120 27.39 -17.21 -31.25
N LYS A 121 28.42 -17.26 -30.40
CA LYS A 121 29.71 -17.93 -30.72
C LYS A 121 30.17 -18.72 -29.51
N ASP A 122 30.38 -20.03 -29.70
CA ASP A 122 30.89 -20.92 -28.65
C ASP A 122 30.14 -20.86 -27.32
N GLY A 123 28.79 -20.69 -27.36
CA GLY A 123 27.94 -20.54 -26.19
C GLY A 123 27.96 -19.16 -25.52
N HIS A 124 28.65 -18.18 -26.13
CA HIS A 124 28.65 -16.80 -25.72
C HIS A 124 27.63 -16.01 -26.55
N PHE A 125 26.74 -15.33 -25.86
CA PHE A 125 25.68 -14.51 -26.46
C PHE A 125 26.05 -13.03 -26.40
N THR A 126 25.95 -12.37 -27.53
CA THR A 126 26.15 -10.92 -27.64
C THR A 126 24.91 -10.27 -28.25
N VAL A 127 24.40 -9.21 -27.66
CA VAL A 127 23.28 -8.44 -28.21
C VAL A 127 23.77 -7.75 -29.51
N ALA A 128 23.30 -8.24 -30.66
CA ALA A 128 23.70 -7.72 -31.97
C ALA A 128 22.91 -6.48 -32.37
N GLU A 129 21.61 -6.46 -32.08
CA GLU A 129 20.73 -5.35 -32.43
C GLU A 129 19.82 -4.93 -31.27
N ALA A 130 19.19 -3.76 -31.43
CA ALA A 130 18.18 -3.30 -30.50
C ALA A 130 16.97 -4.25 -30.44
N ASN A 131 16.39 -4.40 -29.25
CA ASN A 131 15.24 -5.28 -29.00
C ASN A 131 15.49 -6.77 -29.23
N ALA A 132 16.72 -7.26 -29.10
CA ALA A 132 17.03 -8.68 -29.05
C ALA A 132 16.16 -9.40 -28.03
N ASN A 133 15.62 -10.56 -28.42
CA ASN A 133 14.60 -11.27 -27.63
C ASN A 133 14.46 -12.75 -27.98
N ILE A 134 13.69 -13.45 -27.13
CA ILE A 134 13.22 -14.82 -27.32
C ILE A 134 11.70 -14.77 -27.13
N VAL A 135 10.93 -15.43 -27.99
CA VAL A 135 9.47 -15.55 -27.85
C VAL A 135 9.10 -16.99 -27.56
N LYS A 136 8.30 -17.20 -26.53
CA LYS A 136 7.84 -18.55 -26.12
C LYS A 136 6.32 -18.58 -25.95
N GLU A 137 5.71 -19.63 -26.45
CA GLU A 137 4.34 -20.03 -26.10
C GLU A 137 4.38 -20.86 -24.82
N ILE A 138 3.62 -20.49 -23.80
CA ILE A 138 3.64 -21.15 -22.50
C ILE A 138 2.27 -21.64 -22.04
N ASN A 139 1.17 -20.98 -22.43
CA ASN A 139 -0.22 -21.34 -22.15
C ASN A 139 -0.46 -21.77 -20.68
N VAL A 140 -0.16 -20.90 -19.73
CA VAL A 140 -0.32 -21.17 -18.30
C VAL A 140 -1.45 -20.34 -17.71
N ASP A 141 -2.24 -20.94 -16.79
CA ASP A 141 -3.32 -20.22 -16.10
C ASP A 141 -2.79 -19.17 -15.13
N TYR A 142 -1.57 -19.36 -14.61
CA TYR A 142 -0.91 -18.37 -13.76
C TYR A 142 0.61 -18.43 -13.92
N LEU A 143 1.22 -17.26 -14.15
CA LEU A 143 2.66 -17.06 -14.24
C LEU A 143 3.13 -16.21 -13.05
N ASP A 144 3.81 -16.83 -12.08
CA ASP A 144 4.36 -16.14 -10.91
C ASP A 144 5.66 -15.41 -11.23
N ASN A 145 6.58 -16.09 -11.90
CA ASN A 145 7.86 -15.52 -12.30
C ASN A 145 8.42 -16.17 -13.56
N VAL A 146 9.37 -15.44 -14.20
CA VAL A 146 10.26 -15.94 -15.25
C VAL A 146 11.67 -15.77 -14.76
N THR A 147 12.42 -16.86 -14.67
CA THR A 147 13.78 -16.88 -14.16
C THR A 147 14.76 -17.29 -15.27
N VAL A 148 15.74 -16.43 -15.55
CA VAL A 148 16.83 -16.69 -16.49
C VAL A 148 18.07 -17.09 -15.68
N HIS A 149 18.61 -18.24 -15.97
CA HIS A 149 19.86 -18.75 -15.39
C HIS A 149 20.99 -18.55 -16.40
N PHE A 150 22.07 -17.97 -15.93
CA PHE A 150 23.31 -17.80 -16.69
C PHE A 150 24.27 -18.95 -16.34
N SER A 151 24.92 -19.52 -17.34
CA SER A 151 25.86 -20.64 -17.14
C SER A 151 27.14 -20.20 -16.43
N LYS A 152 27.49 -18.89 -16.52
CA LYS A 152 28.58 -18.25 -15.77
C LYS A 152 28.09 -16.95 -15.15
N PRO A 153 28.74 -16.47 -14.07
CA PRO A 153 28.44 -15.15 -13.50
C PRO A 153 28.57 -14.05 -14.54
N VAL A 154 27.57 -13.15 -14.63
CA VAL A 154 27.62 -12.06 -15.61
C VAL A 154 28.79 -11.12 -15.32
N ALA A 155 29.59 -10.82 -16.35
CA ALA A 155 30.76 -9.96 -16.24
C ALA A 155 30.41 -8.46 -16.07
N GLN A 156 29.20 -8.08 -16.47
CA GLN A 156 28.65 -6.73 -16.40
C GLN A 156 27.16 -6.77 -16.03
N LYS A 157 26.59 -5.61 -15.73
CA LYS A 157 25.17 -5.50 -15.44
C LYS A 157 24.31 -5.89 -16.65
N VAL A 158 23.48 -6.92 -16.51
CA VAL A 158 22.55 -7.39 -17.52
C VAL A 158 21.11 -7.07 -17.07
N ILE A 159 20.26 -6.64 -18.00
CA ILE A 159 18.84 -6.39 -17.74
C ILE A 159 18.03 -7.50 -18.41
N VAL A 160 17.28 -8.26 -17.62
CA VAL A 160 16.30 -9.21 -18.13
C VAL A 160 14.93 -8.54 -18.16
N ARG A 161 14.26 -8.60 -19.30
CA ARG A 161 12.92 -8.03 -19.54
C ARG A 161 11.98 -9.13 -19.96
N VAL A 162 10.76 -9.10 -19.46
CA VAL A 162 9.69 -10.02 -19.90
C VAL A 162 8.46 -9.19 -20.26
N LEU A 163 7.95 -9.43 -21.46
CA LEU A 163 6.64 -8.96 -21.90
C LEU A 163 5.75 -10.18 -22.05
N TYR A 164 4.44 -10.04 -21.95
CA TYR A 164 3.51 -11.15 -22.01
C TYR A 164 2.23 -10.82 -22.77
N GLU A 165 1.60 -11.85 -23.29
CA GLU A 165 0.26 -11.87 -23.85
C GLU A 165 -0.65 -12.75 -22.99
N THR A 166 -1.92 -12.42 -22.94
CA THR A 166 -2.94 -13.22 -22.24
C THR A 166 -4.03 -13.66 -23.23
N LYS A 167 -4.93 -14.54 -22.78
CA LYS A 167 -6.09 -14.98 -23.60
C LYS A 167 -6.95 -13.82 -24.10
N THR A 168 -6.97 -12.69 -23.40
CA THR A 168 -7.81 -11.52 -23.72
C THR A 168 -7.02 -10.34 -24.30
N GLN A 169 -5.69 -10.36 -24.22
CA GLN A 169 -4.84 -9.25 -24.62
C GLN A 169 -3.69 -9.77 -25.47
N HIS A 170 -3.77 -9.52 -26.78
CA HIS A 170 -2.77 -9.94 -27.75
C HIS A 170 -1.79 -8.80 -28.09
N GLY A 171 -0.62 -9.16 -28.62
CA GLY A 171 0.47 -8.25 -28.95
C GLY A 171 1.36 -7.89 -27.73
N PHE A 172 2.67 -7.80 -27.96
CA PHE A 172 3.65 -7.41 -26.95
C PHE A 172 3.69 -5.89 -26.82
N ASP A 173 2.68 -5.32 -26.14
CA ASP A 173 2.63 -3.88 -25.87
C ASP A 173 3.67 -3.46 -24.83
N ASN A 174 4.49 -2.46 -25.16
CA ASN A 174 5.59 -1.98 -24.34
C ASN A 174 5.16 -1.20 -23.07
N LYS A 175 3.91 -0.69 -23.01
CA LYS A 175 3.53 0.30 -21.99
C LYS A 175 3.07 -0.30 -20.66
N THR A 176 2.28 -1.35 -20.68
CA THR A 176 1.60 -1.87 -19.47
C THR A 176 2.04 -3.26 -19.03
N ARG A 177 2.66 -4.05 -19.92
CA ARG A 177 2.94 -5.48 -19.73
C ARG A 177 4.42 -5.83 -19.76
N LYS A 178 5.28 -4.93 -19.28
CA LYS A 178 6.73 -5.08 -19.27
C LYS A 178 7.27 -5.13 -17.85
N MET A 179 7.75 -6.29 -17.46
CA MET A 179 8.48 -6.49 -16.21
C MET A 179 9.98 -6.60 -16.48
N ARG A 180 10.81 -6.21 -15.53
CA ARG A 180 12.27 -6.26 -15.68
C ARG A 180 12.98 -6.45 -14.34
N VAL A 181 14.14 -7.10 -14.40
CA VAL A 181 15.08 -7.21 -13.27
C VAL A 181 16.49 -6.81 -13.74
N LYS A 182 17.28 -6.29 -12.84
CA LYS A 182 18.70 -6.00 -13.05
C LYS A 182 19.50 -7.13 -12.41
N VAL A 183 20.31 -7.81 -13.22
CA VAL A 183 21.27 -8.81 -12.78
C VAL A 183 22.62 -8.12 -12.66
N HIS A 184 23.18 -8.08 -11.47
CA HIS A 184 24.43 -7.40 -11.20
C HIS A 184 25.64 -8.27 -11.57
N LYS A 185 26.79 -7.61 -11.73
CA LYS A 185 28.06 -8.32 -11.99
C LYS A 185 28.30 -9.36 -10.88
N GLY A 186 28.63 -10.58 -11.28
CA GLY A 186 28.88 -11.70 -10.38
C GLY A 186 27.65 -12.58 -10.09
N GLU A 187 26.44 -12.14 -10.43
CA GLU A 187 25.22 -12.93 -10.28
C GLU A 187 25.02 -13.91 -11.46
N THR A 188 24.34 -15.03 -11.19
CA THR A 188 24.03 -16.07 -12.17
C THR A 188 22.54 -16.22 -12.45
N VAL A 189 21.67 -15.44 -11.78
CA VAL A 189 20.22 -15.61 -11.88
C VAL A 189 19.53 -14.26 -11.99
N GLY A 190 18.61 -14.16 -12.95
CA GLY A 190 17.72 -13.01 -13.11
C GLY A 190 16.25 -13.44 -13.01
N CYS A 191 15.61 -13.23 -11.86
CA CYS A 191 14.22 -13.60 -11.61
C CYS A 191 13.29 -12.38 -11.78
N VAL A 192 12.39 -12.42 -12.77
CA VAL A 192 11.39 -11.40 -13.04
C VAL A 192 10.06 -11.84 -12.43
N SER A 193 9.57 -11.11 -11.43
CA SER A 193 8.23 -11.34 -10.86
C SER A 193 7.16 -10.89 -11.84
N MET A 194 6.18 -11.76 -12.10
CA MET A 194 5.11 -11.54 -13.08
C MET A 194 3.74 -11.40 -12.42
N LYS A 195 3.27 -12.41 -11.69
CA LYS A 195 1.96 -12.49 -11.00
C LYS A 195 0.77 -12.24 -11.93
N VAL A 196 0.74 -12.89 -13.08
CA VAL A 196 -0.23 -12.68 -14.15
C VAL A 196 -1.03 -13.95 -14.41
N LYS A 197 -2.34 -13.83 -14.65
CA LYS A 197 -3.25 -14.93 -15.02
C LYS A 197 -3.35 -15.08 -16.54
N ASP A 198 -3.68 -16.31 -16.97
CA ASP A 198 -4.04 -16.66 -18.35
C ASP A 198 -3.01 -16.25 -19.42
N VAL A 199 -1.73 -16.44 -19.10
CA VAL A 199 -0.63 -16.07 -20.00
C VAL A 199 -0.47 -17.11 -21.11
N THR A 200 -0.52 -16.66 -22.35
CA THR A 200 -0.39 -17.48 -23.56
C THR A 200 1.02 -17.47 -24.12
N ARG A 201 1.64 -16.28 -24.17
CA ARG A 201 2.98 -16.09 -24.75
C ARG A 201 3.81 -15.12 -23.91
N ILE A 202 5.12 -15.34 -23.88
CA ILE A 202 6.08 -14.40 -23.29
C ILE A 202 7.17 -14.04 -24.28
N LYS A 203 7.65 -12.80 -24.18
CA LYS A 203 8.81 -12.29 -24.91
C LYS A 203 9.89 -11.89 -23.92
N ILE A 204 11.03 -12.56 -23.96
CA ILE A 204 12.13 -12.39 -23.02
C ILE A 204 13.27 -11.67 -23.73
N GLY A 205 13.69 -10.53 -23.23
CA GLY A 205 14.87 -9.80 -23.71
C GLY A 205 15.97 -9.83 -22.65
N ILE A 206 17.14 -10.34 -23.02
CA ILE A 206 18.33 -10.42 -22.16
C ILE A 206 19.37 -9.43 -22.67
N GLY A 207 19.77 -8.48 -21.84
CA GLY A 207 20.58 -7.34 -22.26
C GLY A 207 19.74 -6.21 -22.87
N ARG A 208 20.20 -4.96 -22.77
CA ARG A 208 19.53 -3.80 -23.36
C ARG A 208 20.38 -3.09 -24.41
N LYS A 209 21.68 -3.02 -24.16
CA LYS A 209 22.62 -2.31 -25.02
C LYS A 209 23.23 -3.30 -26.02
N ILE A 210 23.37 -2.86 -27.27
CA ILE A 210 24.16 -3.56 -28.28
C ILE A 210 25.55 -3.80 -27.72
N GLY A 211 26.12 -4.99 -27.95
CA GLY A 211 27.41 -5.41 -27.40
C GLY A 211 27.36 -5.94 -25.95
N THR A 212 26.18 -6.03 -25.31
CA THR A 212 26.05 -6.71 -24.01
C THR A 212 26.31 -8.20 -24.18
N GLN A 213 27.26 -8.74 -23.41
CA GLN A 213 27.67 -10.15 -23.46
C GLN A 213 27.22 -10.90 -22.21
N PHE A 214 26.83 -12.17 -22.39
CA PHE A 214 26.46 -13.08 -21.31
C PHE A 214 26.54 -14.54 -21.79
N ASP A 215 26.67 -15.44 -20.83
CA ASP A 215 26.62 -16.89 -21.08
C ASP A 215 25.25 -17.40 -20.63
N TYR A 216 24.39 -17.75 -21.59
CA TYR A 216 23.05 -18.23 -21.29
C TYR A 216 23.09 -19.68 -20.81
N GLY A 217 22.34 -20.00 -19.78
CA GLY A 217 22.15 -21.35 -19.28
C GLY A 217 20.80 -21.92 -19.69
N TYR A 218 19.75 -21.46 -19.02
CA TYR A 218 18.37 -21.83 -19.34
C TYR A 218 17.39 -20.83 -18.76
N THR A 219 16.14 -20.89 -19.22
CA THR A 219 15.03 -20.13 -18.66
C THR A 219 14.01 -21.09 -18.06
N GLU A 220 13.45 -20.72 -16.92
CA GLU A 220 12.34 -21.43 -16.31
C GLU A 220 11.21 -20.47 -15.94
N ILE A 221 9.99 -20.97 -15.95
CA ILE A 221 8.81 -20.29 -15.41
C ILE A 221 8.41 -20.91 -14.08
N ASN A 222 7.82 -20.07 -13.21
CA ASN A 222 7.42 -20.48 -11.86
C ASN A 222 8.56 -21.11 -11.03
N GLY A 223 9.78 -20.59 -11.19
CA GLY A 223 10.98 -21.00 -10.44
C GLY A 223 10.87 -20.69 -8.94
N ASN A 224 11.92 -21.06 -8.17
CA ASN A 224 11.95 -20.88 -6.70
C ASN A 224 10.80 -21.55 -5.94
N TYR A 225 10.30 -22.67 -6.44
CA TYR A 225 9.18 -23.41 -5.87
C TYR A 225 9.34 -23.69 -4.37
N ALA A 226 10.53 -24.08 -3.93
CA ALA A 226 10.80 -24.38 -2.52
C ALA A 226 10.59 -23.14 -1.61
N ALA A 227 11.09 -21.98 -2.02
CA ALA A 227 10.94 -20.73 -1.26
C ALA A 227 9.48 -20.25 -1.23
N ARG A 228 8.78 -20.31 -2.38
CA ARG A 228 7.37 -19.96 -2.49
C ARG A 228 6.49 -20.88 -1.63
N MET A 229 6.74 -22.20 -1.71
CA MET A 229 6.02 -23.19 -0.90
C MET A 229 6.30 -23.01 0.59
N HIS A 230 7.53 -22.66 0.97
CA HIS A 230 7.86 -22.34 2.37
C HIS A 230 7.03 -21.15 2.88
N GLN A 231 6.94 -20.05 2.12
CA GLN A 231 6.11 -18.90 2.48
C GLN A 231 4.62 -19.27 2.65
N LYS A 232 4.08 -20.11 1.76
CA LYS A 232 2.69 -20.59 1.87
C LYS A 232 2.48 -21.49 3.08
N LYS A 233 3.43 -22.34 3.44
CA LYS A 233 3.40 -23.13 4.68
C LYS A 233 3.41 -22.24 5.93
N VAL A 234 4.25 -21.20 5.95
CA VAL A 234 4.24 -20.21 7.04
C VAL A 234 2.90 -19.48 7.12
N SER A 235 2.33 -19.11 5.97
CA SER A 235 0.99 -18.51 5.89
C SER A 235 -0.08 -19.45 6.46
N MET A 236 -0.04 -20.74 6.12
CA MET A 236 -0.95 -21.75 6.65
C MET A 236 -0.90 -21.83 8.18
N VAL A 237 0.31 -21.81 8.75
CA VAL A 237 0.47 -21.80 10.22
C VAL A 237 -0.13 -20.53 10.83
N LYS A 238 0.07 -19.36 10.21
CA LYS A 238 -0.53 -18.10 10.68
C LYS A 238 -2.06 -18.17 10.66
N TYR A 239 -2.67 -18.66 9.59
CA TYR A 239 -4.12 -18.86 9.53
C TYR A 239 -4.60 -19.88 10.54
N PHE A 240 -3.87 -20.98 10.75
CA PHE A 240 -4.24 -21.97 11.76
C PHE A 240 -4.27 -21.38 13.17
N VAL A 241 -3.24 -20.61 13.54
CA VAL A 241 -3.20 -19.89 14.82
C VAL A 241 -4.38 -18.91 14.91
N PHE A 242 -4.64 -18.14 13.87
CA PHE A 242 -5.76 -17.20 13.81
C PHE A 242 -7.11 -17.92 14.04
N PHE A 243 -7.40 -18.99 13.30
CA PHE A 243 -8.65 -19.77 13.44
C PHE A 243 -8.78 -20.44 14.81
N MET A 244 -7.67 -20.82 15.44
CA MET A 244 -7.67 -21.41 16.78
C MET A 244 -7.90 -20.39 17.90
N LEU A 245 -7.55 -19.12 17.70
CA LEU A 245 -7.81 -18.06 18.68
C LEU A 245 -9.30 -17.86 18.95
N ILE A 246 -10.15 -18.09 17.97
CA ILE A 246 -11.61 -17.92 18.08
C ILE A 246 -12.23 -18.94 19.04
N PRO A 247 -12.12 -20.28 18.83
CA PRO A 247 -12.61 -21.26 19.77
C PRO A 247 -11.90 -21.20 21.12
N ALA A 248 -10.61 -20.89 21.15
CA ALA A 248 -9.88 -20.69 22.40
C ALA A 248 -10.48 -19.53 23.22
N GLY A 249 -10.75 -18.39 22.58
CA GLY A 249 -11.44 -17.25 23.21
C GLY A 249 -12.79 -17.64 23.76
N TYR A 250 -13.60 -18.41 23.01
CA TYR A 250 -14.87 -18.94 23.49
C TYR A 250 -14.69 -19.82 24.73
N PHE A 251 -13.78 -20.81 24.71
CA PHE A 251 -13.54 -21.69 25.85
C PHE A 251 -13.01 -20.94 27.07
N ILE A 252 -12.15 -19.95 26.88
CA ILE A 252 -11.63 -19.06 27.94
C ILE A 252 -12.79 -18.27 28.57
N LEU A 253 -13.62 -17.60 27.76
CA LEU A 253 -14.79 -16.85 28.26
C LEU A 253 -15.75 -17.76 29.02
N ALA A 254 -15.98 -18.96 28.51
CA ALA A 254 -16.88 -19.94 29.10
C ALA A 254 -16.31 -20.60 30.37
N ALA A 255 -15.00 -20.72 30.52
CA ALA A 255 -14.33 -21.19 31.74
C ALA A 255 -14.33 -20.15 32.87
N GLY A 256 -14.59 -18.89 32.56
CA GLY A 256 -14.51 -17.76 33.48
C GLY A 256 -15.43 -17.80 34.70
N LYS A 257 -16.44 -18.68 34.69
CA LYS A 257 -17.38 -18.84 35.81
C LYS A 257 -16.69 -19.16 37.16
N LYS A 258 -15.66 -20.00 37.15
CA LYS A 258 -14.90 -20.38 38.38
C LYS A 258 -13.97 -19.26 38.88
N TRP A 259 -13.58 -18.33 38.03
CA TRP A 259 -12.65 -17.25 38.35
C TRP A 259 -13.35 -15.92 38.67
N GLN A 260 -14.62 -15.82 38.39
CA GLN A 260 -15.40 -14.58 38.53
C GLN A 260 -15.43 -14.06 39.99
N GLU A 261 -15.68 -14.92 40.98
CA GLU A 261 -15.70 -14.51 42.38
C GLU A 261 -14.34 -13.99 42.87
N LYS A 262 -13.25 -14.56 42.36
CA LYS A 262 -11.87 -14.17 42.71
C LYS A 262 -11.47 -12.85 42.03
N THR A 263 -11.86 -12.65 40.78
CA THR A 263 -11.57 -11.43 40.02
C THR A 263 -12.41 -10.23 40.44
N ASP A 264 -13.65 -10.46 40.89
CA ASP A 264 -14.52 -9.38 41.33
C ASP A 264 -14.08 -8.75 42.66
N LYS A 265 -13.29 -9.45 43.46
CA LYS A 265 -12.69 -8.95 44.72
C LYS A 265 -11.38 -8.17 44.49
N ASN A 266 -10.76 -8.27 43.30
CA ASN A 266 -9.48 -7.63 43.00
C ASN A 266 -9.67 -6.18 42.54
N ILE A 267 -9.20 -5.23 43.36
CA ILE A 267 -9.30 -3.78 43.13
C ILE A 267 -8.56 -3.38 41.84
N CYS A 268 -7.35 -3.90 41.58
CA CYS A 268 -6.59 -3.60 40.39
C CYS A 268 -7.33 -4.02 39.11
N LEU A 269 -7.87 -5.24 39.07
CA LEU A 269 -8.68 -5.72 37.95
C LEU A 269 -9.98 -4.92 37.76
N ARG A 270 -10.54 -4.41 38.87
CA ARG A 270 -11.73 -3.55 38.83
C ARG A 270 -11.44 -2.21 38.14
N ILE A 271 -10.33 -1.59 38.47
CA ILE A 271 -9.90 -0.32 37.86
C ILE A 271 -9.55 -0.54 36.37
N LEU A 272 -8.72 -1.52 36.06
CA LEU A 272 -8.29 -1.84 34.69
C LEU A 272 -9.45 -2.24 33.77
N SER A 273 -10.48 -2.90 34.28
CA SER A 273 -11.64 -3.31 33.46
C SER A 273 -12.70 -2.21 33.29
N PHE A 274 -12.56 -1.07 33.94
CA PHE A 274 -13.55 0.02 33.89
C PHE A 274 -13.70 0.61 32.48
N PRO A 275 -12.62 0.90 31.73
CA PRO A 275 -12.70 1.49 30.39
C PRO A 275 -13.00 0.48 29.27
N PHE A 276 -13.31 -0.78 29.59
CA PHE A 276 -13.44 -1.86 28.63
C PHE A 276 -14.22 -1.52 27.36
N GLY A 277 -15.42 -1.01 27.46
CA GLY A 277 -16.22 -0.73 26.26
C GLY A 277 -15.60 0.37 25.38
N PHE A 278 -15.05 1.39 26.02
CA PHE A 278 -14.46 2.53 25.31
C PHE A 278 -13.16 2.16 24.60
N ILE A 279 -12.20 1.55 25.28
CA ILE A 279 -10.92 1.14 24.70
C ILE A 279 -11.14 0.15 23.54
N THR A 280 -12.00 -0.84 23.72
CA THR A 280 -12.30 -1.84 22.69
C THR A 280 -12.89 -1.20 21.44
N ILE A 281 -13.89 -0.33 21.58
CA ILE A 281 -14.52 0.36 20.46
C ILE A 281 -13.54 1.31 19.76
N LEU A 282 -12.78 2.08 20.54
CA LEU A 282 -11.77 3.00 20.02
C LEU A 282 -10.68 2.26 19.24
N SER A 283 -10.15 1.15 19.78
CA SER A 283 -9.13 0.35 19.10
C SER A 283 -9.65 -0.27 17.80
N LEU A 284 -10.89 -0.79 17.81
CA LEU A 284 -11.54 -1.31 16.59
C LEU A 284 -11.70 -0.23 15.53
N PHE A 285 -12.27 0.89 15.92
CA PHE A 285 -12.47 2.03 15.01
C PHE A 285 -11.13 2.52 14.44
N ALA A 286 -10.13 2.75 15.32
CA ALA A 286 -8.81 3.21 14.91
C ALA A 286 -8.11 2.22 13.96
N THR A 287 -8.23 0.92 14.22
CA THR A 287 -7.70 -0.13 13.32
C THR A 287 -8.31 -0.03 11.92
N PHE A 288 -9.64 -0.01 11.84
CA PHE A 288 -10.33 0.09 10.56
C PHE A 288 -10.06 1.43 9.87
N LEU A 289 -9.98 2.53 10.63
CA LEU A 289 -9.67 3.85 10.09
C LEU A 289 -8.29 3.91 9.46
N VAL A 290 -7.25 3.41 10.15
CA VAL A 290 -5.88 3.39 9.62
C VAL A 290 -5.80 2.58 8.33
N VAL A 291 -6.37 1.38 8.28
CA VAL A 291 -6.39 0.55 7.07
C VAL A 291 -7.08 1.28 5.92
N ASN A 292 -8.27 1.85 6.16
CA ASN A 292 -9.04 2.50 5.10
C ASN A 292 -8.40 3.81 4.61
N LEU A 293 -7.78 4.59 5.51
CA LEU A 293 -7.07 5.80 5.12
C LEU A 293 -5.85 5.48 4.24
N VAL A 294 -5.04 4.50 4.64
CA VAL A 294 -3.87 4.09 3.83
C VAL A 294 -4.31 3.53 2.48
N GLU A 295 -5.35 2.71 2.45
CA GLU A 295 -5.93 2.19 1.22
C GLU A 295 -6.46 3.32 0.31
N TRP A 296 -7.17 4.30 0.86
CA TRP A 296 -7.64 5.48 0.13
C TRP A 296 -6.48 6.29 -0.45
N VAL A 297 -5.44 6.56 0.34
CA VAL A 297 -4.24 7.28 -0.13
C VAL A 297 -3.60 6.54 -1.31
N LYS A 298 -3.38 5.23 -1.19
CA LYS A 298 -2.76 4.41 -2.24
C LYS A 298 -3.58 4.38 -3.55
N MET A 299 -4.90 4.32 -3.43
CA MET A 299 -5.79 4.27 -4.59
C MET A 299 -5.97 5.63 -5.27
N THR A 300 -6.03 6.71 -4.49
CA THR A 300 -6.33 8.06 -5.01
C THR A 300 -5.06 8.81 -5.40
N CYS A 301 -4.01 8.69 -4.60
CA CYS A 301 -2.76 9.44 -4.75
C CYS A 301 -1.60 8.58 -5.28
N GLY A 302 -1.78 7.26 -5.38
CA GLY A 302 -0.72 6.33 -5.79
C GLY A 302 0.36 6.15 -4.71
N ASN A 303 1.60 5.95 -5.14
CA ASN A 303 2.74 5.77 -4.25
C ASN A 303 3.26 7.13 -3.77
N VAL A 304 2.55 7.77 -2.86
CA VAL A 304 3.02 8.98 -2.17
C VAL A 304 3.78 8.62 -0.91
N SER A 305 4.81 9.39 -0.58
CA SER A 305 5.58 9.19 0.63
C SER A 305 4.85 9.70 1.87
N PHE A 306 5.24 9.18 3.02
CA PHE A 306 4.68 9.62 4.30
C PHE A 306 4.90 11.11 4.59
N SER A 307 5.99 11.68 4.11
CA SER A 307 6.28 13.12 4.23
C SER A 307 5.22 13.99 3.52
N ILE A 308 4.76 13.58 2.34
CA ILE A 308 3.70 14.28 1.60
C ILE A 308 2.35 14.13 2.32
N ILE A 309 2.05 12.93 2.83
CA ILE A 309 0.83 12.72 3.64
C ILE A 309 0.83 13.63 4.86
N LEU A 310 1.96 13.73 5.56
CA LEU A 310 2.11 14.58 6.74
C LEU A 310 1.95 16.05 6.39
N LEU A 311 2.50 16.51 5.26
CA LEU A 311 2.32 17.88 4.77
C LEU A 311 0.83 18.20 4.56
N GLN A 312 0.09 17.29 3.91
CA GLN A 312 -1.34 17.49 3.67
C GLN A 312 -2.15 17.54 4.99
N LEU A 313 -1.79 16.71 5.96
CA LEU A 313 -2.45 16.71 7.29
C LEU A 313 -2.15 17.97 8.11
N THR A 314 -1.00 18.60 7.89
CA THR A 314 -0.59 19.83 8.59
C THR A 314 -0.94 21.10 7.82
N SER A 315 -1.34 20.98 6.56
CA SER A 315 -1.76 22.10 5.72
C SER A 315 -3.21 22.51 6.03
N PRO A 316 -3.56 23.81 5.91
CA PRO A 316 -4.94 24.25 6.06
C PRO A 316 -5.85 23.54 5.06
N ILE A 317 -7.02 23.08 5.52
CA ILE A 317 -8.05 22.44 4.68
C ILE A 317 -8.68 23.45 3.71
N LYS A 318 -8.59 24.73 4.02
CA LYS A 318 -9.12 25.84 3.20
C LYS A 318 -8.49 25.80 1.79
N GLY A 319 -9.33 25.82 0.78
CA GLY A 319 -8.90 25.71 -0.63
C GLY A 319 -8.76 24.27 -1.17
N THR A 320 -8.99 23.25 -0.34
CA THR A 320 -9.05 21.87 -0.81
C THR A 320 -10.37 21.62 -1.54
N ASP A 321 -10.30 20.92 -2.68
CA ASP A 321 -11.49 20.54 -3.45
C ASP A 321 -12.48 19.73 -2.60
N SER A 322 -13.73 20.17 -2.60
CA SER A 322 -14.82 19.50 -1.89
C SER A 322 -15.04 18.05 -2.34
N GLY A 323 -14.70 17.71 -3.59
CA GLY A 323 -14.75 16.34 -4.11
C GLY A 323 -13.78 15.41 -3.38
N ILE A 324 -12.57 15.89 -3.08
CA ILE A 324 -11.57 15.13 -2.32
C ILE A 324 -12.05 14.92 -0.88
N ILE A 325 -12.57 15.96 -0.23
CA ILE A 325 -13.10 15.86 1.15
C ILE A 325 -14.24 14.86 1.22
N ASN A 326 -15.21 14.94 0.29
CA ASN A 326 -16.32 14.00 0.21
C ASN A 326 -15.83 12.54 -0.06
N SER A 327 -14.84 12.37 -0.90
CA SER A 327 -14.21 11.06 -1.16
C SER A 327 -13.61 10.47 0.13
N ILE A 328 -12.81 11.25 0.89
CA ILE A 328 -12.22 10.80 2.16
C ILE A 328 -13.32 10.37 3.14
N ILE A 329 -14.35 11.23 3.34
CA ILE A 329 -15.44 10.92 4.26
C ILE A 329 -16.15 9.64 3.86
N LYS A 330 -16.58 9.53 2.60
CA LYS A 330 -17.40 8.44 2.09
C LYS A 330 -16.66 7.10 2.05
N THR A 331 -15.40 7.09 1.66
CA THR A 331 -14.65 5.86 1.39
C THR A 331 -13.61 5.50 2.46
N ALA A 332 -13.08 6.47 3.20
CA ALA A 332 -12.09 6.23 4.23
C ALA A 332 -12.63 6.32 5.67
N VAL A 333 -13.66 7.16 5.95
CA VAL A 333 -14.17 7.37 7.31
C VAL A 333 -15.44 6.58 7.58
N VAL A 334 -16.44 6.64 6.69
CA VAL A 334 -17.74 5.97 6.92
C VAL A 334 -17.62 4.43 7.01
N PRO A 335 -16.86 3.73 6.13
CA PRO A 335 -16.70 2.28 6.25
C PRO A 335 -16.12 1.80 7.59
N PRO A 336 -15.07 2.40 8.17
CA PRO A 336 -14.60 2.08 9.52
C PRO A 336 -15.67 2.22 10.60
N VAL A 337 -16.50 3.27 10.53
CA VAL A 337 -17.61 3.45 11.48
C VAL A 337 -18.59 2.29 11.37
N LEU A 338 -19.01 1.94 10.15
CA LEU A 338 -19.93 0.82 9.92
C LEU A 338 -19.35 -0.52 10.41
N LEU A 339 -18.08 -0.78 10.11
CA LEU A 339 -17.39 -2.01 10.54
C LEU A 339 -17.25 -2.07 12.07
N ALA A 340 -16.90 -0.96 12.72
CA ALA A 340 -16.81 -0.89 14.18
C ALA A 340 -18.18 -1.12 14.83
N VAL A 341 -19.24 -0.49 14.33
CA VAL A 341 -20.60 -0.70 14.81
C VAL A 341 -21.05 -2.15 14.60
N ALA A 342 -20.82 -2.71 13.42
CA ALA A 342 -21.15 -4.10 13.13
C ALA A 342 -20.40 -5.07 14.06
N ALA A 343 -19.09 -4.85 14.31
CA ALA A 343 -18.29 -5.66 15.20
C ALA A 343 -18.78 -5.62 16.66
N VAL A 344 -19.16 -4.43 17.16
CA VAL A 344 -19.74 -4.27 18.50
C VAL A 344 -21.07 -5.00 18.60
N LEU A 345 -21.95 -4.83 17.62
CA LEU A 345 -23.25 -5.54 17.60
C LEU A 345 -23.04 -7.05 17.53
N CYS A 346 -22.16 -7.54 16.65
CA CYS A 346 -21.82 -8.97 16.58
C CYS A 346 -21.35 -9.50 17.94
N TYR A 347 -20.44 -8.79 18.59
CA TYR A 347 -19.94 -9.15 19.92
C TYR A 347 -21.09 -9.26 20.93
N LEU A 348 -21.99 -8.27 21.00
CA LEU A 348 -23.13 -8.28 21.91
C LEU A 348 -24.09 -9.46 21.67
N PHE A 349 -24.38 -9.77 20.39
CA PHE A 349 -25.23 -10.89 20.03
C PHE A 349 -24.57 -12.24 20.32
N ILE A 350 -23.26 -12.39 20.05
CA ILE A 350 -22.50 -13.60 20.39
C ILE A 350 -22.51 -13.82 21.91
N VAL A 351 -22.23 -12.79 22.69
CA VAL A 351 -22.25 -12.87 24.16
C VAL A 351 -23.64 -13.24 24.68
N ARG A 352 -24.71 -12.65 24.15
CA ARG A 352 -26.07 -13.01 24.49
C ARG A 352 -26.39 -14.46 24.15
N GLY A 353 -25.97 -14.93 22.97
CA GLY A 353 -26.14 -16.33 22.57
C GLY A 353 -25.43 -17.30 23.52
N MET A 354 -24.19 -16.97 23.92
CA MET A 354 -23.45 -17.76 24.90
C MET A 354 -24.17 -17.82 26.27
N TYR A 355 -24.66 -16.69 26.76
CA TYR A 355 -25.37 -16.63 28.03
C TYR A 355 -26.71 -17.34 28.00
N ALA A 356 -27.40 -17.34 26.87
CA ALA A 356 -28.63 -18.12 26.71
C ALA A 356 -28.39 -19.63 26.84
N LEU A 357 -27.19 -20.11 26.50
CA LEU A 357 -26.80 -21.52 26.65
C LEU A 357 -26.34 -21.90 28.06
N GLU A 358 -25.83 -20.95 28.87
CA GLU A 358 -25.12 -21.21 30.13
C GLU A 358 -25.84 -20.76 31.41
N ASP A 359 -27.07 -20.27 31.31
CA ASP A 359 -27.83 -19.71 32.47
C ASP A 359 -27.10 -18.54 33.20
N LEU A 360 -26.19 -17.85 32.53
CA LEU A 360 -25.45 -16.76 33.10
C LEU A 360 -26.14 -15.41 32.84
N PRO A 361 -26.27 -14.52 33.84
CA PRO A 361 -26.77 -13.18 33.59
C PRO A 361 -25.80 -12.39 32.70
N VAL A 362 -26.30 -11.81 31.60
CA VAL A 362 -25.54 -11.07 30.56
C VAL A 362 -24.60 -9.98 31.13
N LYS A 363 -24.88 -9.50 32.35
CA LYS A 363 -24.13 -8.40 32.98
C LYS A 363 -22.79 -8.81 33.62
N LYS A 364 -22.39 -10.09 33.63
CA LYS A 364 -21.21 -10.56 34.37
C LYS A 364 -20.14 -11.20 33.50
N ILE A 365 -19.62 -10.44 32.52
CA ILE A 365 -18.35 -10.84 31.87
C ILE A 365 -17.21 -10.70 32.88
N PRO A 366 -16.38 -11.73 33.09
CA PRO A 366 -15.27 -11.69 34.04
C PRO A 366 -14.33 -10.52 33.75
N ARG A 367 -13.86 -9.79 34.76
CA ARG A 367 -13.00 -8.61 34.58
C ARG A 367 -11.70 -8.93 33.85
N TRP A 368 -11.07 -10.05 34.18
CA TRP A 368 -9.84 -10.47 33.50
C TRP A 368 -10.06 -10.70 32.00
N SER A 369 -11.20 -11.23 31.56
CA SER A 369 -11.48 -11.43 30.13
C SER A 369 -11.70 -10.12 29.40
N LYS A 370 -12.26 -9.09 30.07
CA LYS A 370 -12.35 -7.74 29.53
C LYS A 370 -10.97 -7.18 29.28
N ILE A 371 -10.06 -7.27 30.25
CA ILE A 371 -8.67 -6.80 30.15
C ILE A 371 -7.94 -7.56 29.03
N CYS A 372 -8.09 -8.88 28.95
CA CYS A 372 -7.49 -9.66 27.87
C CYS A 372 -7.97 -9.20 26.48
N ILE A 373 -9.28 -8.93 26.32
CA ILE A 373 -9.82 -8.43 25.05
C ILE A 373 -9.24 -7.04 24.72
N GLU A 374 -9.16 -6.14 25.70
CA GLU A 374 -8.56 -4.82 25.53
C GLU A 374 -7.10 -4.93 25.07
N VAL A 375 -6.30 -5.73 25.76
CA VAL A 375 -4.88 -5.95 25.41
C VAL A 375 -4.75 -6.50 23.99
N VAL A 376 -5.53 -7.52 23.65
CA VAL A 376 -5.53 -8.09 22.28
C VAL A 376 -5.91 -7.04 21.24
N MET A 377 -6.93 -6.23 21.51
CA MET A 377 -7.36 -5.18 20.58
C MET A 377 -6.32 -4.06 20.42
N VAL A 378 -5.66 -3.65 21.49
CA VAL A 378 -4.57 -2.67 21.44
C VAL A 378 -3.36 -3.24 20.69
N VAL A 379 -2.97 -4.50 20.98
CA VAL A 379 -1.86 -5.17 20.26
C VAL A 379 -2.18 -5.28 18.77
N PHE A 380 -3.42 -5.64 18.43
CA PHE A 380 -3.86 -5.72 17.04
C PHE A 380 -3.82 -4.35 16.34
N PHE A 381 -4.24 -3.29 17.02
CA PHE A 381 -4.12 -1.92 16.53
C PHE A 381 -2.66 -1.52 16.29
N LEU A 382 -1.77 -1.75 17.27
CA LEU A 382 -0.35 -1.44 17.13
C LEU A 382 0.30 -2.23 15.98
N HIS A 383 -0.05 -3.50 15.83
CA HIS A 383 0.42 -4.31 14.70
C HIS A 383 -0.08 -3.74 13.36
N THR A 384 -1.34 -3.30 13.30
CA THR A 384 -1.90 -2.65 12.10
C THR A 384 -1.13 -1.37 11.77
N VAL A 385 -0.86 -0.50 12.76
CA VAL A 385 -0.06 0.71 12.56
C VAL A 385 1.34 0.37 12.05
N GLN A 386 1.96 -0.68 12.58
CA GLN A 386 3.28 -1.13 12.10
C GLN A 386 3.23 -1.57 10.64
N VAL A 387 2.27 -2.41 10.26
CA VAL A 387 2.14 -2.92 8.89
C VAL A 387 1.82 -1.79 7.92
N GLN A 388 0.78 -1.01 8.21
CA GLN A 388 0.34 0.09 7.36
C GLN A 388 1.38 1.22 7.28
N GLY A 389 2.07 1.50 8.39
CA GLY A 389 3.16 2.46 8.44
C GLY A 389 4.35 2.06 7.56
N THR A 390 4.68 0.76 7.51
CA THR A 390 5.71 0.24 6.58
C THR A 390 5.30 0.44 5.12
N GLU A 391 4.03 0.21 4.79
CA GLU A 391 3.53 0.35 3.41
C GLU A 391 3.60 1.78 2.87
N ILE A 392 3.45 2.79 3.72
CA ILE A 392 3.52 4.22 3.33
C ILE A 392 4.87 4.87 3.65
N GLY A 393 5.89 4.09 4.04
CA GLY A 393 7.23 4.60 4.35
C GLY A 393 7.33 5.44 5.64
N MET A 394 6.40 5.28 6.59
CA MET A 394 6.40 6.03 7.84
C MET A 394 7.67 5.79 8.67
N TRP A 395 8.15 4.55 8.72
CA TRP A 395 9.34 4.20 9.51
C TRP A 395 10.62 4.75 8.89
N ASP A 396 10.72 4.74 7.56
CA ASP A 396 11.84 5.33 6.82
C ASP A 396 11.87 6.85 7.04
N TYR A 397 10.70 7.50 7.06
CA TYR A 397 10.59 8.91 7.40
C TYR A 397 11.05 9.20 8.83
N ILE A 398 10.58 8.43 9.84
CA ILE A 398 10.99 8.59 11.24
C ILE A 398 12.50 8.42 11.38
N GLN A 399 13.09 7.45 10.68
CA GLN A 399 14.54 7.25 10.67
C GLN A 399 15.24 8.45 10.04
N SER A 400 14.80 8.92 8.87
CA SER A 400 15.38 10.07 8.17
C SER A 400 15.34 11.39 8.97
N VAL A 401 14.35 11.53 9.86
CA VAL A 401 14.26 12.69 10.77
C VAL A 401 15.29 12.59 11.92
N ARG A 402 15.64 11.36 12.32
CA ARG A 402 16.63 11.13 13.38
C ARG A 402 18.08 11.20 12.87
N GLU A 403 18.28 10.93 11.58
CA GLU A 403 19.59 11.02 10.95
C GLU A 403 19.93 12.49 10.67
N SER A 404 21.08 12.95 11.13
CA SER A 404 21.63 14.25 10.77
C SER A 404 22.46 14.10 9.49
N SER A 405 22.26 14.98 8.52
CA SER A 405 23.08 15.08 7.33
C SER A 405 23.74 16.45 7.30
N ASP A 406 25.03 16.49 7.07
CA ASP A 406 25.82 17.70 6.87
C ASP A 406 25.86 18.15 5.40
N PHE A 407 24.95 17.59 4.57
CA PHE A 407 24.89 17.86 3.13
C PHE A 407 24.69 19.36 2.85
N TYR A 408 23.77 20.02 3.55
CA TYR A 408 23.53 21.45 3.33
C TYR A 408 24.67 22.31 3.82
N GLU A 409 25.37 21.96 4.91
CA GLU A 409 26.54 22.68 5.39
C GLU A 409 27.71 22.62 4.41
N LYS A 410 27.85 21.49 3.70
CA LYS A 410 28.94 21.25 2.74
C LYS A 410 28.63 21.75 1.34
N GLU A 411 27.42 21.53 0.84
CA GLU A 411 27.09 21.70 -0.57
C GLU A 411 26.22 22.95 -0.84
N TYR A 412 25.54 23.51 0.18
CA TYR A 412 24.70 24.69 -0.02
C TYR A 412 25.51 25.96 -0.21
N VAL A 413 25.37 26.56 -1.38
CA VAL A 413 25.94 27.86 -1.67
C VAL A 413 24.90 28.95 -1.39
N ASN A 414 25.07 29.73 -0.31
CA ASN A 414 24.16 30.82 0.00
C ASN A 414 24.22 31.92 -1.08
N PRO A 415 23.13 32.17 -1.83
CA PRO A 415 23.10 33.15 -2.90
C PRO A 415 23.41 34.59 -2.43
N ALA A 416 23.12 34.91 -1.16
CA ALA A 416 23.47 36.24 -0.60
C ALA A 416 24.97 36.51 -0.53
N LYS A 417 25.81 35.45 -0.57
CA LYS A 417 27.28 35.55 -0.53
C LYS A 417 27.91 35.47 -1.92
N VAL A 418 27.14 35.22 -2.97
CA VAL A 418 27.65 35.10 -4.34
C VAL A 418 27.62 36.45 -5.01
N LYS A 419 28.75 36.83 -5.67
CA LYS A 419 28.83 38.04 -6.50
C LYS A 419 28.04 37.81 -7.78
N MET A 420 26.90 38.49 -7.93
CA MET A 420 26.06 38.44 -9.12
C MET A 420 26.25 39.71 -9.95
N THR A 421 26.30 39.58 -11.27
CA THR A 421 26.35 40.70 -12.19
C THR A 421 25.03 40.81 -12.93
N PHE A 422 24.41 41.97 -12.89
CA PHE A 422 23.17 42.26 -13.58
C PHE A 422 23.39 43.20 -14.77
N PRO A 423 22.57 43.08 -15.83
CA PRO A 423 22.66 44.01 -16.96
C PRO A 423 22.28 45.44 -16.52
N LYS A 424 22.86 46.44 -17.17
CA LYS A 424 22.52 47.85 -16.90
C LYS A 424 21.07 48.16 -17.19
N GLU A 425 20.55 47.60 -18.28
CA GLU A 425 19.12 47.68 -18.63
C GLU A 425 18.42 46.46 -18.11
N LYS A 426 17.47 46.65 -17.22
CA LYS A 426 16.68 45.58 -16.60
C LYS A 426 15.63 45.06 -17.58
N LYS A 427 15.50 43.75 -17.70
CA LYS A 427 14.44 43.09 -18.47
C LYS A 427 13.38 42.54 -17.51
N ASN A 428 12.14 42.51 -17.97
CA ASN A 428 11.08 41.84 -17.22
C ASN A 428 11.35 40.33 -17.21
N LEU A 429 11.12 39.71 -16.04
CA LEU A 429 11.14 38.26 -15.86
C LEU A 429 9.72 37.76 -15.67
N ILE A 430 9.28 36.90 -16.56
CA ILE A 430 8.02 36.14 -16.41
C ILE A 430 8.41 34.71 -16.13
N TYR A 431 8.07 34.21 -14.94
CA TYR A 431 8.37 32.85 -14.51
C TYR A 431 7.05 32.07 -14.35
N ILE A 432 6.81 31.10 -15.24
CA ILE A 432 5.55 30.35 -15.29
C ILE A 432 5.76 28.97 -14.71
N PHE A 433 5.06 28.67 -13.60
CA PHE A 433 4.97 27.35 -13.00
C PHE A 433 3.75 26.63 -13.58
N MET A 434 3.98 25.64 -14.43
CA MET A 434 2.90 24.83 -15.02
C MET A 434 2.70 23.57 -14.17
N GLU A 435 1.83 23.69 -13.19
CA GLU A 435 1.52 22.58 -12.28
C GLU A 435 0.90 21.39 -13.02
N SER A 436 1.32 20.17 -12.66
CA SER A 436 0.88 18.90 -13.26
C SER A 436 1.16 18.77 -14.76
N MET A 437 2.03 19.61 -15.33
CA MET A 437 2.45 19.52 -16.71
C MET A 437 3.71 18.66 -16.81
N GLU A 438 3.63 17.54 -17.52
CA GLU A 438 4.71 16.57 -17.63
C GLU A 438 5.25 16.48 -19.06
N SER A 439 6.56 16.32 -19.20
CA SER A 439 7.18 16.03 -20.50
C SER A 439 6.72 14.71 -21.12
N SER A 440 6.10 13.83 -20.32
CA SER A 440 5.47 12.59 -20.78
C SER A 440 4.31 12.81 -21.76
N TYR A 441 3.68 13.99 -21.78
CA TYR A 441 2.61 14.36 -22.72
C TYR A 441 3.11 14.64 -24.15
N ALA A 442 4.41 14.79 -24.36
CA ALA A 442 5.01 14.81 -25.69
C ALA A 442 4.99 13.40 -26.31
N ASP A 443 5.13 13.32 -27.62
CA ASP A 443 5.30 12.05 -28.31
C ASP A 443 6.68 11.40 -28.03
N LYS A 444 6.83 10.17 -28.50
CA LYS A 444 8.05 9.38 -28.31
C LYS A 444 9.25 9.94 -29.07
N GLU A 445 9.02 10.64 -30.18
CA GLU A 445 10.07 11.26 -30.98
C GLU A 445 10.63 12.48 -30.25
N ASP A 446 9.76 13.24 -29.60
CA ASP A 446 10.11 14.38 -28.77
C ASP A 446 10.60 14.02 -27.38
N GLY A 447 10.58 12.74 -27.02
CA GLY A 447 11.08 12.25 -25.73
C GLY A 447 10.01 12.05 -24.67
N GLY A 448 8.72 12.20 -25.02
CA GLY A 448 7.58 11.85 -24.18
C GLY A 448 7.25 10.37 -24.20
N THR A 449 6.02 10.03 -23.87
CA THR A 449 5.53 8.64 -23.80
C THR A 449 4.30 8.38 -24.64
N MET A 450 3.70 9.43 -25.19
CA MET A 450 2.48 9.34 -25.99
C MET A 450 2.76 8.95 -27.45
N ASP A 451 1.78 8.48 -28.16
CA ASP A 451 1.90 8.22 -29.61
C ASP A 451 1.80 9.53 -30.39
N ASP A 452 0.94 10.45 -29.93
CA ASP A 452 0.79 11.81 -30.45
C ASP A 452 1.28 12.84 -29.44
N ASN A 453 1.77 13.98 -29.93
CA ASN A 453 2.23 15.08 -29.07
C ASN A 453 1.03 15.93 -28.61
N TYR A 454 0.68 15.84 -27.32
CA TYR A 454 -0.41 16.65 -26.71
C TYR A 454 0.06 18.04 -26.25
N ILE A 455 1.37 18.33 -26.31
CA ILE A 455 1.96 19.61 -25.92
C ILE A 455 2.85 20.19 -27.04
N PRO A 456 2.38 20.27 -28.30
CA PRO A 456 3.24 20.60 -29.44
C PRO A 456 3.87 22.00 -29.35
N ASN A 457 3.15 22.98 -28.78
CA ASN A 457 3.68 24.34 -28.60
C ASN A 457 4.80 24.40 -27.57
N LEU A 458 4.71 23.60 -26.47
CA LEU A 458 5.75 23.55 -25.46
C LEU A 458 6.99 22.81 -25.96
N THR A 459 6.81 21.71 -26.70
CA THR A 459 7.94 21.01 -27.32
C THR A 459 8.63 21.87 -28.37
N LYS A 460 7.89 22.67 -29.14
CA LYS A 460 8.46 23.66 -30.05
C LYS A 460 9.28 24.71 -29.32
N LEU A 461 8.73 25.31 -28.25
CA LEU A 461 9.44 26.31 -27.44
C LEU A 461 10.72 25.72 -26.84
N ALA A 462 10.68 24.48 -26.34
CA ALA A 462 11.84 23.81 -25.77
C ALA A 462 12.94 23.57 -26.81
N ARG A 463 12.57 23.27 -28.07
CA ARG A 463 13.54 23.07 -29.16
C ARG A 463 14.17 24.38 -29.66
N GLU A 464 13.37 25.43 -29.70
CA GLU A 464 13.82 26.74 -30.24
C GLU A 464 14.55 27.61 -29.21
N ASN A 465 14.55 27.24 -27.93
CA ASN A 465 15.11 28.00 -26.83
C ASN A 465 16.01 27.15 -25.93
N VAL A 466 16.49 27.73 -24.83
CA VAL A 466 17.27 27.01 -23.83
C VAL A 466 16.38 26.06 -23.05
N GLN A 467 16.73 24.78 -23.04
CA GLN A 467 16.06 23.76 -22.22
C GLN A 467 17.03 23.06 -21.29
N PHE A 468 16.55 22.68 -20.11
CA PHE A 468 17.24 21.81 -19.19
C PHE A 468 16.63 20.41 -19.26
N THR A 469 17.38 19.44 -19.76
CA THR A 469 16.90 18.08 -19.96
C THR A 469 17.90 17.06 -19.44
N ASP A 470 17.39 15.98 -18.83
CA ASP A 470 18.14 14.79 -18.44
C ASP A 470 18.37 13.84 -19.63
N LYS A 471 17.74 14.10 -20.78
CA LYS A 471 17.79 13.24 -21.96
C LYS A 471 18.96 13.61 -22.85
N LYS A 472 19.66 12.59 -23.32
CA LYS A 472 20.64 12.71 -24.41
C LYS A 472 19.88 12.86 -25.73
N ASP A 473 20.51 13.37 -26.74
CA ASP A 473 19.98 13.48 -28.12
C ASP A 473 19.01 14.67 -28.37
N GLY A 474 19.05 15.72 -27.55
CA GLY A 474 18.27 16.94 -27.77
C GLY A 474 16.76 16.79 -27.58
N LYS A 475 16.32 15.65 -27.06
CA LYS A 475 14.89 15.39 -26.77
C LYS A 475 14.40 16.23 -25.62
N VAL A 476 13.14 16.63 -25.69
CA VAL A 476 12.49 17.36 -24.61
C VAL A 476 12.41 16.48 -23.36
N GLY A 477 12.74 17.04 -22.24
CA GLY A 477 12.74 16.38 -20.95
C GLY A 477 12.70 17.40 -19.82
N GLY A 478 13.09 16.98 -18.65
CA GLY A 478 13.22 17.82 -17.47
C GLY A 478 14.11 17.14 -16.45
N PRO A 479 14.48 17.81 -15.37
CA PRO A 479 15.17 17.19 -14.25
C PRO A 479 14.31 16.08 -13.63
N VAL A 480 14.97 15.09 -13.02
CA VAL A 480 14.28 14.08 -12.23
C VAL A 480 13.71 14.75 -10.98
N CYS A 481 12.39 14.72 -10.82
CA CYS A 481 11.75 15.21 -9.60
C CYS A 481 12.21 14.41 -8.38
N LEU A 482 12.71 15.11 -7.38
CA LEU A 482 12.91 14.55 -6.05
C LEU A 482 11.56 14.53 -5.32
N GLU A 483 11.45 13.64 -4.34
CA GLU A 483 10.22 13.50 -3.56
C GLU A 483 9.71 14.84 -2.97
N ALA A 484 10.63 15.63 -2.41
CA ALA A 484 10.32 16.91 -1.80
C ALA A 484 10.03 18.05 -2.81
N THR A 485 10.12 17.78 -4.11
CA THR A 485 9.84 18.76 -5.18
C THR A 485 8.63 18.37 -6.05
N ALA A 486 8.02 17.23 -5.77
CA ALA A 486 6.92 16.66 -6.56
C ALA A 486 5.53 17.17 -6.17
N TYR A 487 5.43 18.28 -5.44
CA TYR A 487 4.17 18.94 -5.08
C TYR A 487 4.35 20.46 -5.14
N THR A 488 3.25 21.21 -5.25
CA THR A 488 3.24 22.64 -5.60
C THR A 488 4.20 23.48 -4.76
N ALA A 489 4.07 23.47 -3.42
CA ALA A 489 4.92 24.29 -2.55
C ALA A 489 6.40 23.83 -2.61
N GLY A 490 6.65 22.53 -2.65
CA GLY A 490 8.00 21.99 -2.78
C GLY A 490 8.67 22.37 -4.10
N GLY A 491 7.93 22.32 -5.21
CA GLY A 491 8.39 22.75 -6.52
C GLY A 491 8.71 24.25 -6.58
N LEU A 492 7.82 25.08 -6.01
CA LEU A 492 8.03 26.53 -5.92
C LEU A 492 9.29 26.87 -5.11
N VAL A 493 9.44 26.30 -3.91
CA VAL A 493 10.60 26.52 -3.04
C VAL A 493 11.87 26.04 -3.72
N ALA A 494 11.88 24.84 -4.30
CA ALA A 494 13.07 24.28 -4.95
C ALA A 494 13.55 25.14 -6.12
N GLN A 495 12.64 25.65 -6.95
CA GLN A 495 13.01 26.45 -8.11
C GLN A 495 13.38 27.90 -7.79
N THR A 496 12.84 28.45 -6.70
CA THR A 496 13.13 29.85 -6.32
C THR A 496 14.20 29.99 -5.25
N SER A 497 14.57 28.90 -4.56
CA SER A 497 15.54 28.92 -3.45
C SER A 497 16.64 27.85 -3.56
N ALA A 498 16.58 26.97 -4.58
CA ALA A 498 17.52 25.87 -4.81
C ALA A 498 17.68 24.89 -3.63
N ILE A 499 16.64 24.72 -2.83
CA ILE A 499 16.61 23.74 -1.75
C ILE A 499 15.36 22.85 -1.81
N ASN A 500 15.48 21.64 -1.29
CA ASN A 500 14.33 20.75 -1.08
C ASN A 500 13.55 21.17 0.16
N LEU A 501 12.24 21.33 0.02
CA LEU A 501 11.37 21.61 1.17
C LEU A 501 11.18 20.34 1.99
N LYS A 502 11.90 20.20 3.09
CA LYS A 502 11.67 19.11 4.06
C LYS A 502 10.55 19.52 5.02
N VAL A 503 9.45 18.75 5.02
CA VAL A 503 8.35 18.94 5.97
C VAL A 503 8.80 18.44 7.34
N MET A 504 9.22 19.35 8.21
CA MET A 504 9.74 18.99 9.53
C MET A 504 8.81 19.30 10.68
N ASN A 505 7.91 20.30 10.59
CA ASN A 505 6.97 20.66 11.66
C ASN A 505 5.86 21.57 11.13
N SER A 506 4.73 21.59 11.82
CA SER A 506 3.56 22.45 11.61
C SER A 506 3.83 23.96 11.64
N GLY A 507 5.03 24.38 12.02
CA GLY A 507 5.46 25.78 11.98
C GLY A 507 6.00 26.24 10.62
N ALA A 508 6.09 25.35 9.64
CA ALA A 508 6.60 25.70 8.30
C ALA A 508 5.60 26.54 7.48
N VAL A 509 4.35 26.60 7.88
CA VAL A 509 3.27 27.37 7.23
C VAL A 509 2.71 28.39 8.24
N SER A 510 3.60 29.12 8.89
CA SER A 510 3.24 30.31 9.67
C SER A 510 3.26 31.55 8.79
N ASP A 511 2.87 32.71 9.33
CA ASP A 511 2.92 34.00 8.66
C ASP A 511 4.32 34.36 8.09
N SER A 512 5.33 33.58 8.44
CA SER A 512 6.71 33.73 7.98
C SER A 512 7.24 32.35 7.52
N PHE A 513 7.28 32.15 6.19
CA PHE A 513 7.68 30.87 5.59
C PHE A 513 9.17 30.90 5.16
N LEU A 514 10.03 30.11 5.83
CA LEU A 514 11.47 30.00 5.58
C LEU A 514 12.24 31.33 5.65
N PRO A 515 12.06 32.18 6.68
CA PRO A 515 12.56 33.57 6.70
C PRO A 515 14.09 33.70 6.64
N ASN A 516 14.83 32.65 6.96
CA ASN A 516 16.31 32.65 6.95
C ASN A 516 16.91 32.22 5.62
N LEU A 517 16.07 31.91 4.64
CA LEU A 517 16.50 31.48 3.32
C LEU A 517 16.62 32.69 2.39
N THR A 518 17.54 32.65 1.44
CA THR A 518 17.60 33.65 0.37
C THR A 518 16.95 33.07 -0.88
N ALA A 519 15.83 33.64 -1.27
CA ALA A 519 15.09 33.24 -2.46
C ALA A 519 15.32 34.20 -3.64
N LEU A 520 14.87 33.82 -4.84
CA LEU A 520 14.93 34.64 -6.03
C LEU A 520 14.32 36.04 -5.81
N GLY A 521 13.21 36.12 -5.06
CA GLY A 521 12.58 37.37 -4.69
C GLY A 521 13.47 38.31 -3.90
N ASP A 522 14.24 37.79 -2.95
CA ASP A 522 15.20 38.58 -2.18
C ASP A 522 16.32 39.15 -3.06
N ILE A 523 16.73 38.37 -4.06
CA ILE A 523 17.80 38.78 -5.01
C ILE A 523 17.27 39.86 -5.94
N LEU A 524 16.11 39.70 -6.54
CA LEU A 524 15.50 40.61 -7.49
C LEU A 524 15.06 41.93 -6.83
N ASN A 525 14.52 41.86 -5.62
CA ASN A 525 14.15 43.03 -4.84
C ASN A 525 15.34 43.97 -4.59
N LYS A 526 16.52 43.42 -4.24
CA LYS A 526 17.78 44.17 -4.09
C LYS A 526 18.19 44.93 -5.37
N GLN A 527 17.72 44.42 -6.51
CA GLN A 527 17.96 45.05 -7.81
C GLN A 527 16.83 46.03 -8.20
N GLY A 528 15.86 46.25 -7.33
CA GLY A 528 14.73 47.18 -7.56
C GLY A 528 13.69 46.64 -8.55
N TYR A 529 13.47 45.34 -8.61
CA TYR A 529 12.34 44.77 -9.31
C TYR A 529 11.07 44.86 -8.47
N ASN A 530 9.96 45.24 -9.10
CA ASN A 530 8.63 45.03 -8.56
C ASN A 530 8.24 43.57 -8.81
N GLN A 531 7.64 42.92 -7.82
CA GLN A 531 7.39 41.49 -7.86
C GLN A 531 5.90 41.20 -7.64
N MET A 532 5.36 40.30 -8.44
CA MET A 532 3.99 39.83 -8.35
C MET A 532 3.95 38.30 -8.41
N PHE A 533 3.15 37.70 -7.56
CA PHE A 533 2.77 36.27 -7.63
C PHE A 533 1.31 36.19 -8.02
N LEU A 534 1.05 35.65 -9.20
CA LEU A 534 -0.30 35.45 -9.74
C LEU A 534 -0.64 33.96 -9.73
N CYS A 535 -1.78 33.58 -9.14
CA CYS A 535 -2.27 32.20 -9.19
C CYS A 535 -3.81 32.15 -9.31
N GLY A 536 -4.31 31.15 -10.05
CA GLY A 536 -5.75 30.94 -10.27
C GLY A 536 -6.45 30.16 -9.12
N SER A 537 -5.87 30.11 -7.93
CA SER A 537 -6.43 29.44 -6.74
C SER A 537 -6.15 30.27 -5.50
N ASP A 538 -6.74 29.88 -4.35
CA ASP A 538 -6.52 30.57 -3.07
C ASP A 538 -5.02 30.59 -2.72
N GLY A 539 -4.42 31.76 -2.56
CA GLY A 539 -3.01 31.97 -2.22
C GLY A 539 -2.60 31.34 -0.90
N ASP A 540 -3.52 31.23 0.07
CA ASP A 540 -3.28 30.60 1.37
C ASP A 540 -2.97 29.08 1.23
N PHE A 541 -3.41 28.45 0.14
CA PHE A 541 -3.20 27.01 -0.04
C PHE A 541 -1.71 26.64 -0.02
N ALA A 542 -1.35 25.74 0.89
CA ALA A 542 0.03 25.27 1.13
C ALA A 542 1.03 26.41 1.48
N GLY A 543 0.55 27.54 2.01
CA GLY A 543 1.37 28.66 2.48
C GLY A 543 2.10 29.43 1.38
N ARG A 544 1.59 29.41 0.14
CA ARG A 544 2.25 30.08 -1.00
C ARG A 544 2.34 31.59 -0.81
N ASP A 545 1.28 32.22 -0.36
CA ASP A 545 1.25 33.64 -0.08
C ASP A 545 2.23 34.01 1.04
N ALA A 546 2.28 33.25 2.12
CA ALA A 546 3.23 33.44 3.21
C ALA A 546 4.68 33.33 2.73
N TYR A 547 4.99 32.36 1.82
CA TYR A 547 6.31 32.23 1.23
C TYR A 547 6.73 33.46 0.41
N PHE A 548 5.90 33.89 -0.53
CA PHE A 548 6.22 35.01 -1.40
C PHE A 548 6.22 36.34 -0.65
N LYS A 549 5.36 36.55 0.35
CA LYS A 549 5.39 37.74 1.24
C LYS A 549 6.68 37.76 2.08
N THR A 550 7.11 36.61 2.63
CA THR A 550 8.35 36.51 3.42
C THR A 550 9.58 36.88 2.60
N HIS A 551 9.62 36.52 1.31
CA HIS A 551 10.75 36.74 0.42
C HIS A 551 10.61 38.03 -0.40
N LYS A 552 10.40 39.15 0.30
CA LYS A 552 10.35 40.55 -0.19
C LYS A 552 9.05 40.94 -0.90
N ASP A 553 7.99 40.82 -0.14
CA ASP A 553 6.71 41.53 -0.34
C ASP A 553 6.19 41.47 -1.78
N TYR A 554 6.06 40.26 -2.32
CA TYR A 554 5.37 40.09 -3.59
C TYR A 554 3.93 40.60 -3.48
N GLN A 555 3.48 41.37 -4.47
CA GLN A 555 2.05 41.58 -4.66
C GLN A 555 1.41 40.23 -4.98
N ILE A 556 0.41 39.83 -4.19
CA ILE A 556 -0.29 38.55 -4.39
C ILE A 556 -1.59 38.84 -5.14
N GLU A 557 -1.75 38.22 -6.29
CA GLU A 557 -2.96 38.21 -7.09
C GLU A 557 -3.46 36.76 -7.17
N ASP A 558 -4.51 36.49 -6.43
CA ASP A 558 -5.15 35.17 -6.40
C ASP A 558 -6.60 35.25 -6.93
N TYR A 559 -7.36 34.17 -6.84
CA TYR A 559 -8.69 34.13 -7.40
C TYR A 559 -9.73 34.85 -6.51
N LYS A 560 -9.42 35.36 -5.33
CA LYS A 560 -10.34 36.09 -4.42
C LYS A 560 -10.66 37.49 -4.94
#